data_63e131a44751bceb0c5b30bf346f43f2
#
_entry.id   63e131a44751bceb0c5b30bf346f43f2
#
_cell.length_a   1.000
_cell.length_b   1.000
_cell.length_c   1.000
_cell.angle_alpha   90.00
_cell.angle_beta   90.00
_cell.angle_gamma   90.00
#
_symmetry.space_group_name_H-M   'P 1'
#
loop_
_entity.id
_entity.type
_entity.pdbx_description
1 polymer ?
#
loop_
_entity_poly.entity_id
_entity_poly.type
_entity_poly.pdbx_seq_one_letter_code
_entity_poly.pdbx_strand_id
1 'polypeptide(L)'
;MSNRGILSAYQQTSAQGASPIGLVLSLYDTIIRDFRRADTAMSKGDVETRVSELNHALVVIAHLQSVLDFDRGADAAKRFNAFYEVTRGMILTVNVDVNRETLQKLIEMCSSMRQAWQQAESNKPK
;
A
#
# COMPACT_ATOMS: atom_id res chain seq x y z
N MET A 1 -9.51 -0.63 13.50
CA MET A 1 -10.26 0.32 12.65
C MET A 1 -11.53 -0.35 12.16
N SER A 2 -12.65 0.35 12.19
CA SER A 2 -13.91 -0.24 11.74
C SER A 2 -13.98 -0.33 10.22
N ASN A 3 -14.79 -1.27 9.69
CA ASN A 3 -15.02 -1.39 8.26
C ASN A 3 -15.55 -0.08 7.66
N ARG A 4 -16.39 0.61 8.41
CA ARG A 4 -16.96 1.88 7.97
C ARG A 4 -15.89 2.94 7.77
N GLY A 5 -14.92 3.04 8.69
CA GLY A 5 -13.81 3.98 8.57
C GLY A 5 -12.92 3.67 7.38
N ILE A 6 -12.64 2.39 7.15
CA ILE A 6 -11.84 1.94 6.01
C ILE A 6 -12.51 2.35 4.70
N LEU A 7 -13.80 2.05 4.55
CA LEU A 7 -14.54 2.37 3.32
C LEU A 7 -14.59 3.87 3.08
N SER A 8 -14.83 4.66 4.14
CA SER A 8 -14.93 6.11 4.03
C SER A 8 -13.61 6.76 3.59
N ALA A 9 -12.45 6.16 3.93
CA ALA A 9 -11.16 6.71 3.56
C ALA A 9 -10.94 6.79 2.05
N TYR A 10 -11.67 5.97 1.25
CA TYR A 10 -11.51 5.93 -0.20
C TYR A 10 -12.83 6.08 -0.97
N GLN A 11 -13.85 6.61 -0.35
CA GLN A 11 -15.19 6.62 -0.94
C GLN A 11 -15.26 7.40 -2.26
N GLN A 12 -14.48 8.47 -2.42
CA GLN A 12 -14.52 9.28 -3.64
C GLN A 12 -13.95 8.58 -4.86
N THR A 13 -13.16 7.53 -4.71
CA THR A 13 -12.57 6.83 -5.86
C THR A 13 -13.59 6.04 -6.65
N SER A 14 -14.83 5.93 -6.17
CA SER A 14 -15.89 5.21 -6.89
C SER A 14 -16.48 5.97 -8.07
N ALA A 15 -16.08 7.21 -8.29
CA ALA A 15 -16.68 8.10 -9.30
C ALA A 15 -16.63 7.54 -10.72
N GLN A 16 -15.75 6.59 -11.03
CA GLN A 16 -15.61 6.03 -12.37
C GLN A 16 -16.20 4.63 -12.50
N GLY A 17 -17.09 4.26 -11.62
CA GLY A 17 -17.80 3.00 -11.70
C GLY A 17 -17.05 1.79 -11.14
N ALA A 18 -15.77 1.92 -10.85
CA ALA A 18 -15.02 0.86 -10.20
C ALA A 18 -15.22 0.95 -8.69
N SER A 19 -15.27 -0.19 -8.00
CA SER A 19 -15.31 -0.21 -6.54
C SER A 19 -14.03 0.44 -5.99
N PRO A 20 -14.12 1.43 -5.07
CA PRO A 20 -12.92 2.03 -4.50
C PRO A 20 -12.03 1.00 -3.81
N ILE A 21 -12.64 0.02 -3.14
CA ILE A 21 -11.87 -1.03 -2.47
C ILE A 21 -11.20 -1.96 -3.48
N GLY A 22 -11.87 -2.26 -4.61
CA GLY A 22 -11.25 -3.04 -5.68
C GLY A 22 -10.00 -2.38 -6.22
N LEU A 23 -10.03 -1.08 -6.42
CA LEU A 23 -8.86 -0.33 -6.85
C LEU A 23 -7.76 -0.38 -5.79
N VAL A 24 -8.10 -0.15 -4.52
CA VAL A 24 -7.14 -0.18 -3.42
C VAL A 24 -6.47 -1.56 -3.32
N LEU A 25 -7.26 -2.64 -3.40
CA LEU A 25 -6.71 -4.00 -3.37
C LEU A 25 -5.72 -4.25 -4.51
N SER A 26 -6.06 -3.77 -5.71
CA SER A 26 -5.20 -3.88 -6.89
C SER A 26 -3.87 -3.14 -6.67
N LEU A 27 -3.92 -1.96 -6.07
CA LEU A 27 -2.71 -1.18 -5.79
C LEU A 27 -1.84 -1.86 -4.73
N TYR A 28 -2.45 -2.45 -3.69
CA TYR A 28 -1.71 -3.23 -2.69
C TYR A 28 -1.06 -4.45 -3.33
N ASP A 29 -1.76 -5.15 -4.22
CA ASP A 29 -1.17 -6.29 -4.94
C ASP A 29 0.06 -5.86 -5.74
N THR A 30 0.00 -4.70 -6.37
CA THR A 30 1.12 -4.15 -7.12
C THR A 30 2.32 -3.85 -6.20
N ILE A 31 2.08 -3.22 -5.06
CA ILE A 31 3.15 -2.90 -4.10
C ILE A 31 3.81 -4.18 -3.60
N ILE A 32 3.02 -5.18 -3.23
CA ILE A 32 3.54 -6.46 -2.71
C ILE A 32 4.36 -7.17 -3.79
N ARG A 33 3.88 -7.15 -5.04
CA ARG A 33 4.63 -7.71 -6.17
C ARG A 33 5.97 -6.99 -6.34
N ASP A 34 5.96 -5.65 -6.27
CA ASP A 34 7.18 -4.86 -6.42
C ASP A 34 8.20 -5.22 -5.33
N PHE A 35 7.73 -5.37 -4.08
CA PHE A 35 8.60 -5.75 -2.98
C PHE A 35 9.19 -7.14 -3.18
N ARG A 36 8.41 -8.10 -3.66
CA ARG A 36 8.90 -9.46 -3.93
C ARG A 36 9.93 -9.48 -5.04
N ARG A 37 9.71 -8.68 -6.09
CA ARG A 37 10.68 -8.53 -7.18
C ARG A 37 11.96 -7.86 -6.69
N ALA A 38 11.84 -6.86 -5.83
CA ALA A 38 13.00 -6.22 -5.22
C ALA A 38 13.79 -7.22 -4.36
N ASP A 39 13.10 -8.06 -3.59
CA ASP A 39 13.75 -9.08 -2.76
C ASP A 39 14.52 -10.08 -3.62
N THR A 40 13.92 -10.54 -4.71
CA THR A 40 14.59 -11.42 -5.66
C THR A 40 15.82 -10.75 -6.27
N ALA A 41 15.69 -9.48 -6.66
CA ALA A 41 16.82 -8.71 -7.20
C ALA A 41 17.95 -8.59 -6.18
N MET A 42 17.61 -8.36 -4.91
CA MET A 42 18.60 -8.26 -3.84
C MET A 42 19.36 -9.58 -3.64
N SER A 43 18.65 -10.71 -3.76
CA SER A 43 19.29 -12.03 -3.65
C SER A 43 20.29 -12.30 -4.78
N LYS A 44 20.13 -11.64 -5.92
CA LYS A 44 20.98 -11.80 -7.10
C LYS A 44 22.01 -10.69 -7.26
N GLY A 45 22.00 -9.70 -6.38
CA GLY A 45 22.86 -8.53 -6.52
C GLY A 45 22.46 -7.62 -7.68
N ASP A 46 21.21 -7.70 -8.13
CA ASP A 46 20.70 -6.90 -9.26
C ASP A 46 20.22 -5.54 -8.72
N VAL A 47 21.14 -4.58 -8.68
CA VAL A 47 20.92 -3.23 -8.15
C VAL A 47 19.88 -2.49 -8.97
N GLU A 48 19.97 -2.58 -10.30
CA GLU A 48 19.08 -1.84 -11.20
C GLU A 48 17.62 -2.24 -10.99
N THR A 49 17.33 -3.53 -10.94
CA THR A 49 15.96 -4.02 -10.72
C THR A 49 15.48 -3.66 -9.33
N ARG A 50 16.32 -3.81 -8.30
CA ARG A 50 15.96 -3.41 -6.94
C ARG A 50 15.50 -1.96 -6.89
N VAL A 51 16.31 -1.05 -7.42
CA VAL A 51 16.01 0.39 -7.42
C VAL A 51 14.72 0.68 -8.19
N SER A 52 14.57 0.08 -9.37
CA SER A 52 13.40 0.27 -10.21
C SER A 52 12.11 -0.17 -9.51
N GLU A 53 12.11 -1.36 -8.91
CA GLU A 53 10.92 -1.89 -8.26
C GLU A 53 10.56 -1.11 -6.98
N LEU A 54 11.55 -0.71 -6.18
CA LEU A 54 11.28 0.08 -4.98
C LEU A 54 10.79 1.49 -5.33
N ASN A 55 11.32 2.09 -6.39
CA ASN A 55 10.84 3.39 -6.86
C ASN A 55 9.41 3.29 -7.37
N HIS A 56 9.06 2.20 -8.07
CA HIS A 56 7.70 1.98 -8.52
C HIS A 56 6.74 1.84 -7.34
N ALA A 57 7.14 1.10 -6.31
CA ALA A 57 6.32 0.98 -5.09
C ALA A 57 6.05 2.35 -4.45
N LEU A 58 7.06 3.24 -4.43
CA LEU A 58 6.88 4.60 -3.91
C LEU A 58 5.84 5.38 -4.73
N VAL A 59 5.85 5.23 -6.05
CA VAL A 59 4.86 5.87 -6.92
C VAL A 59 3.45 5.37 -6.62
N VAL A 60 3.30 4.06 -6.43
CA VAL A 60 1.99 3.48 -6.14
C VAL A 60 1.48 3.95 -4.76
N ILE A 61 2.36 4.02 -3.77
CA ILE A 61 2.00 4.53 -2.44
C ILE A 61 1.57 5.99 -2.53
N ALA A 62 2.28 6.82 -3.31
CA ALA A 62 1.88 8.20 -3.52
C ALA A 62 0.48 8.29 -4.14
N HIS A 63 0.15 7.38 -5.06
CA HIS A 63 -1.19 7.32 -5.63
C HIS A 63 -2.23 6.97 -4.56
N LEU A 64 -1.95 5.98 -3.72
CA LEU A 64 -2.85 5.63 -2.61
C LEU A 64 -3.08 6.81 -1.68
N GLN A 65 -2.03 7.59 -1.39
CA GLN A 65 -2.16 8.78 -0.56
C GLN A 65 -3.01 9.86 -1.25
N SER A 66 -2.82 10.05 -2.55
CA SER A 66 -3.49 11.12 -3.30
C SER A 66 -5.00 10.94 -3.40
N VAL A 67 -5.49 9.71 -3.31
CA VAL A 67 -6.92 9.43 -3.42
C VAL A 67 -7.61 9.25 -2.06
N LEU A 68 -6.90 9.49 -0.96
CA LEU A 68 -7.52 9.46 0.37
C LEU A 68 -8.56 10.57 0.49
N ASP A 69 -9.73 10.22 1.03
CA ASP A 69 -10.82 11.16 1.26
C ASP A 69 -10.81 11.61 2.73
N PHE A 70 -10.14 12.74 3.00
CA PHE A 70 -10.01 13.25 4.36
C PHE A 70 -11.32 13.83 4.89
N ASP A 71 -12.21 14.26 4.01
CA ASP A 71 -13.50 14.82 4.44
C ASP A 71 -14.42 13.73 4.98
N ARG A 72 -14.54 12.60 4.26
CA ARG A 72 -15.42 11.50 4.66
C ARG A 72 -14.71 10.49 5.56
N GLY A 73 -13.43 10.29 5.34
CA GLY A 73 -12.62 9.33 6.07
C GLY A 73 -12.05 9.85 7.38
N ALA A 74 -11.92 11.19 7.50
CA ALA A 74 -11.48 11.87 8.73
C ALA A 74 -10.29 11.15 9.41
N ASP A 75 -10.50 10.58 10.61
CA ASP A 75 -9.45 9.92 11.37
C ASP A 75 -8.89 8.69 10.66
N ALA A 76 -9.72 7.93 9.97
CA ALA A 76 -9.27 6.76 9.22
C ALA A 76 -8.32 7.17 8.10
N ALA A 77 -8.65 8.24 7.34
CA ALA A 77 -7.78 8.74 6.28
C ALA A 77 -6.44 9.22 6.84
N LYS A 78 -6.46 9.89 7.99
CA LYS A 78 -5.22 10.34 8.65
C LYS A 78 -4.34 9.15 9.08
N ARG A 79 -4.96 8.09 9.61
CA ARG A 79 -4.24 6.90 10.04
C ARG A 79 -3.62 6.17 8.86
N PHE A 80 -4.35 6.07 7.74
CA PHE A 80 -3.80 5.47 6.53
C PHE A 80 -2.65 6.31 5.98
N ASN A 81 -2.82 7.62 5.97
CA ASN A 81 -1.75 8.50 5.51
C ASN A 81 -0.48 8.32 6.35
N ALA A 82 -0.63 8.22 7.68
CA ALA A 82 0.50 7.96 8.57
C ALA A 82 1.16 6.61 8.27
N PHE A 83 0.36 5.58 8.01
CA PHE A 83 0.86 4.27 7.62
C PHE A 83 1.70 4.36 6.33
N TYR A 84 1.18 5.09 5.32
CA TYR A 84 1.90 5.25 4.06
C TYR A 84 3.20 6.03 4.23
N GLU A 85 3.21 7.05 5.10
CA GLU A 85 4.44 7.80 5.38
C GLU A 85 5.51 6.91 6.03
N VAL A 86 5.12 6.07 7.00
CA VAL A 86 6.03 5.11 7.61
C VAL A 86 6.56 4.13 6.55
N THR A 87 5.68 3.63 5.72
CA THR A 87 6.04 2.69 4.64
C THR A 87 7.04 3.33 3.68
N ARG A 88 6.80 4.57 3.28
CA ARG A 88 7.72 5.31 2.41
C ARG A 88 9.12 5.40 3.02
N GLY A 89 9.19 5.77 4.31
CA GLY A 89 10.47 5.86 5.01
C GLY A 89 11.21 4.53 5.05
N MET A 90 10.48 3.45 5.29
CA MET A 90 11.08 2.10 5.31
C MET A 90 11.62 1.70 3.92
N ILE A 91 10.87 2.01 2.85
CA ILE A 91 11.32 1.72 1.48
C ILE A 91 12.62 2.45 1.17
N LEU A 92 12.70 3.73 1.56
CA LEU A 92 13.91 4.51 1.34
C LEU A 92 15.10 3.90 2.09
N THR A 93 14.89 3.47 3.32
CA THR A 93 15.92 2.80 4.12
C THR A 93 16.38 1.49 3.46
N VAL A 94 15.43 0.67 3.02
CA VAL A 94 15.75 -0.59 2.32
C VAL A 94 16.60 -0.33 1.09
N ASN A 95 16.25 0.71 0.33
CA ASN A 95 16.94 1.02 -0.92
C ASN A 95 18.39 1.47 -0.68
N VAL A 96 18.64 2.20 0.40
CA VAL A 96 19.98 2.68 0.75
C VAL A 96 20.82 1.58 1.39
N ASP A 97 20.25 0.87 2.38
CA ASP A 97 20.99 -0.09 3.19
C ASP A 97 20.94 -1.52 2.64
N VAL A 98 20.14 -1.77 1.62
CA VAL A 98 19.91 -3.11 1.04
C VAL A 98 19.49 -4.11 2.11
N ASN A 99 18.54 -3.71 2.96
CA ASN A 99 18.12 -4.49 4.14
C ASN A 99 16.92 -5.39 3.80
N ARG A 100 17.19 -6.67 3.52
CA ARG A 100 16.16 -7.64 3.15
C ARG A 100 15.20 -7.93 4.31
N GLU A 101 15.67 -7.87 5.55
CA GLU A 101 14.83 -8.09 6.71
C GLU A 101 13.74 -7.01 6.81
N THR A 102 14.11 -5.76 6.63
CA THR A 102 13.14 -4.65 6.60
C THR A 102 12.18 -4.78 5.43
N LEU A 103 12.67 -5.22 4.26
CA LEU A 103 11.81 -5.47 3.11
C LEU A 103 10.78 -6.56 3.41
N GLN A 104 11.17 -7.61 4.12
CA GLN A 104 10.25 -8.67 4.51
C GLN A 104 9.16 -8.12 5.44
N LYS A 105 9.52 -7.24 6.37
CA LYS A 105 8.54 -6.56 7.23
C LYS A 105 7.56 -5.72 6.43
N LEU A 106 8.04 -5.04 5.39
CA LEU A 106 7.16 -4.27 4.49
C LEU A 106 6.15 -5.18 3.79
N ILE A 107 6.59 -6.33 3.31
CA ILE A 107 5.71 -7.30 2.67
C ILE A 107 4.62 -7.75 3.66
N GLU A 108 5.00 -8.06 4.89
CA GLU A 108 4.07 -8.49 5.92
C GLU A 108 3.06 -7.39 6.27
N MET A 109 3.53 -6.17 6.45
CA MET A 109 2.67 -5.02 6.78
C MET A 109 1.64 -4.77 5.68
N CYS A 110 2.09 -4.75 4.43
CA CYS A 110 1.19 -4.49 3.30
C CYS A 110 0.23 -5.66 3.06
N SER A 111 0.68 -6.90 3.27
CA SER A 111 -0.18 -8.08 3.16
C SER A 111 -1.27 -8.07 4.22
N SER A 112 -0.94 -7.70 5.46
CA SER A 112 -1.92 -7.60 6.54
C SER A 112 -2.93 -6.50 6.27
N MET A 113 -2.49 -5.36 5.77
CA MET A 113 -3.38 -4.25 5.42
C MET A 113 -4.30 -4.63 4.26
N ARG A 114 -3.76 -5.31 3.25
CA ARG A 114 -4.56 -5.82 2.13
C ARG A 114 -5.66 -6.76 2.62
N GLN A 115 -5.34 -7.63 3.55
CA GLN A 115 -6.31 -8.56 4.12
C GLN A 115 -7.43 -7.80 4.84
N ALA A 116 -7.08 -6.75 5.58
CA ALA A 116 -8.08 -5.91 6.27
C ALA A 116 -9.02 -5.24 5.26
N TRP A 117 -8.49 -4.72 4.13
CA TRP A 117 -9.29 -4.15 3.07
C TRP A 117 -10.22 -5.17 2.44
N GLN A 118 -9.71 -6.39 2.20
CA GLN A 118 -10.51 -7.47 1.62
C GLN A 118 -11.66 -7.86 2.54
N GLN A 119 -11.41 -7.92 3.84
CA GLN A 119 -12.47 -8.21 4.82
C GLN A 119 -13.52 -7.10 4.86
N ALA A 120 -13.08 -5.84 4.78
CA ALA A 120 -14.00 -4.71 4.74
C ALA A 120 -14.93 -4.79 3.51
N GLU A 121 -14.40 -5.17 2.36
CA GLU A 121 -15.19 -5.34 1.14
C GLU A 121 -16.18 -6.49 1.29
N SER A 122 -15.76 -7.62 1.88
CA SER A 122 -16.61 -8.80 2.08
C SER A 122 -17.76 -8.52 3.05
N ASN A 123 -17.54 -7.64 4.03
CA ASN A 123 -18.52 -7.29 5.05
C ASN A 123 -19.36 -6.08 4.70
N LYS A 124 -19.18 -5.56 3.50
CA LYS A 124 -19.90 -4.37 3.04
C LYS A 124 -21.41 -4.66 2.97
N PRO A 125 -22.27 -3.78 3.52
CA PRO A 125 -23.72 -3.94 3.37
C PRO A 125 -24.12 -3.86 1.90
N LYS A 126 -25.04 -4.73 1.53
CA LYS A 126 -25.57 -4.74 0.16
C LYS A 126 -26.61 -3.65 -0.05
#